data_03239620e8bc6167429632b599d0b6b3
#
_entry.id   03239620e8bc6167429632b599d0b6b3
#
_cell.length_a   1.000
_cell.length_b   1.000
_cell.length_c   1.000
_cell.angle_alpha   90.00
_cell.angle_beta   90.00
_cell.angle_gamma   90.00
#
_symmetry.space_group_name_H-M   'P 1'
#
loop_
_entity.id
_entity.type
_entity.pdbx_description
1 polymer ?
#
loop_
_entity_poly.entity_id
_entity_poly.type
_entity_poly.pdbx_seq_one_letter_code
_entity_poly.pdbx_strand_id
1 'polypeptide(L)'
;MGLTYQSTRGGEKEVTASMAILQGLAKDGGLFMPSCIPQLDVPLEKLASMTYQETAYEVMKLFLTDYTEKELKDCIARAYDSKFDTEEIAPLAKADGAYYLELYHGSTIAFKDMALSILPHLMTTAARKNHVDREIVILTATSGVTGKAAMAGFADVPGTRIIVFYPKDGVSKVQELQMRTQKGDNTSVVAIHGNFDDAQTGVKKMFGDKDLEAELMGKGFQFSSANSINIGRLVPQIVYYVYAYAKLLEAGEIEKGENINVVVPTGNFGNILAAYFAKCMGLPVKTLVCASNDNKVLYDFFTTGIYDRKREFILTNSPSMDILISSNLERLIYMSTGCDALASGHLMRGLSQEGRYEVTPEMRAFMSDFVGGFATQEQNAATIKKLFDDTGYLIDTHTGVAASVYGNYRKESGDDTKTVIASTASPYKFSHSVMEAIAGREGLEGKDEFEIVDALSALSGVAVPQAVEEIRHAAVRHNRECGVDDMKNEVKDILGIS
;
A
#
# COMPACT_ATOMS: atom_id res chain seq x y z
N MET A 1 9.05 3.21 -29.56
CA MET A 1 7.69 3.36 -29.03
C MET A 1 7.79 3.31 -27.50
N GLY A 2 7.03 4.13 -26.78
CA GLY A 2 7.00 4.10 -25.32
C GLY A 2 6.35 2.83 -24.81
N LEU A 3 6.51 2.54 -23.52
CA LEU A 3 5.87 1.42 -22.83
C LEU A 3 4.34 1.63 -22.80
N THR A 4 3.58 0.62 -23.18
CA THR A 4 2.11 0.63 -23.14
C THR A 4 1.59 -0.24 -22.01
N TYR A 5 0.33 -0.05 -21.66
CA TYR A 5 -0.34 -0.76 -20.58
C TYR A 5 -1.61 -1.42 -21.11
N GLN A 6 -1.85 -2.65 -20.67
CA GLN A 6 -2.99 -3.46 -21.09
C GLN A 6 -3.70 -4.07 -19.88
N SER A 7 -4.98 -4.41 -20.07
CA SER A 7 -5.77 -5.06 -19.03
C SER A 7 -5.35 -6.52 -18.83
N THR A 8 -5.26 -6.97 -17.59
CA THR A 8 -5.08 -8.38 -17.23
C THR A 8 -6.22 -9.30 -17.71
N ARG A 9 -7.33 -8.74 -18.21
CA ARG A 9 -8.51 -9.48 -18.70
C ARG A 9 -8.79 -9.29 -20.18
N GLY A 10 -8.02 -8.42 -20.85
CA GLY A 10 -7.99 -8.28 -22.32
C GLY A 10 -9.14 -7.52 -22.95
N GLY A 11 -10.07 -6.99 -22.18
CA GLY A 11 -11.26 -6.28 -22.70
C GLY A 11 -11.05 -4.80 -23.00
N GLU A 12 -9.83 -4.30 -22.95
CA GLU A 12 -9.51 -2.90 -23.23
C GLU A 12 -8.29 -2.80 -24.15
N LYS A 13 -8.27 -1.78 -25.01
CA LYS A 13 -7.12 -1.47 -25.85
C LYS A 13 -5.94 -1.00 -25.00
N GLU A 14 -4.74 -1.16 -25.53
CA GLU A 14 -3.51 -0.62 -24.91
C GLU A 14 -3.60 0.89 -24.74
N VAL A 15 -3.15 1.36 -23.59
CA VAL A 15 -3.13 2.77 -23.21
C VAL A 15 -1.72 3.21 -22.79
N THR A 16 -1.48 4.51 -22.73
CA THR A 16 -0.26 5.09 -22.17
C THR A 16 -0.23 4.95 -20.65
N ALA A 17 0.94 5.12 -20.03
CA ALA A 17 1.08 5.11 -18.58
C ALA A 17 0.20 6.17 -17.91
N SER A 18 0.18 7.40 -18.44
CA SER A 18 -0.65 8.47 -17.89
C SER A 18 -2.14 8.15 -17.95
N MET A 19 -2.61 7.54 -19.06
CA MET A 19 -4.00 7.13 -19.17
C MET A 19 -4.34 6.00 -18.19
N ALA A 20 -3.45 5.01 -18.01
CA ALA A 20 -3.65 3.94 -17.04
C ALA A 20 -3.75 4.46 -15.60
N ILE A 21 -2.94 5.45 -15.24
CA ILE A 21 -2.99 6.11 -13.92
C ILE A 21 -4.29 6.91 -13.77
N LEU A 22 -4.70 7.64 -14.77
CA LEU A 22 -5.91 8.47 -14.74
C LEU A 22 -7.19 7.63 -14.63
N GLN A 23 -7.26 6.52 -15.36
CA GLN A 23 -8.38 5.57 -15.26
C GLN A 23 -8.34 4.76 -13.96
N GLY A 24 -7.16 4.38 -13.50
CA GLY A 24 -6.93 3.58 -12.29
C GLY A 24 -7.29 2.10 -12.44
N LEU A 25 -8.33 1.77 -13.19
CA LEU A 25 -8.84 0.42 -13.44
C LEU A 25 -9.29 0.32 -14.90
N ALA A 26 -9.05 -0.81 -15.53
CA ALA A 26 -9.53 -1.05 -16.88
C ALA A 26 -11.07 -1.21 -16.92
N LYS A 27 -11.68 -0.87 -18.04
CA LYS A 27 -13.17 -0.88 -18.20
C LYS A 27 -13.79 -2.27 -18.06
N ASP A 28 -13.01 -3.31 -18.30
CA ASP A 28 -13.41 -4.71 -18.10
C ASP A 28 -13.24 -5.21 -16.65
N GLY A 29 -12.82 -4.32 -15.75
CA GLY A 29 -12.51 -4.63 -14.35
C GLY A 29 -11.14 -5.27 -14.14
N GLY A 30 -10.35 -5.45 -15.18
CA GLY A 30 -8.96 -5.90 -15.11
C GLY A 30 -8.00 -4.81 -14.62
N LEU A 31 -6.81 -5.23 -14.24
CA LEU A 31 -5.76 -4.34 -13.76
C LEU A 31 -4.82 -3.97 -14.92
N PHE A 32 -4.35 -2.73 -14.94
CA PHE A 32 -3.35 -2.35 -15.94
C PHE A 32 -1.98 -2.96 -15.63
N MET A 33 -1.40 -3.60 -16.64
CA MET A 33 -0.05 -4.15 -16.64
C MET A 33 0.78 -3.51 -17.75
N PRO A 34 2.07 -3.20 -17.49
CA PRO A 34 2.97 -2.78 -18.56
C PRO A 34 3.16 -3.92 -19.56
N SER A 35 3.32 -3.59 -20.83
CA SER A 35 3.52 -4.57 -21.92
C SER A 35 4.79 -5.41 -21.74
N CYS A 36 5.76 -4.91 -20.99
CA CYS A 36 6.92 -5.65 -20.47
C CYS A 36 7.43 -4.99 -19.19
N ILE A 37 8.17 -5.74 -18.39
CA ILE A 37 8.91 -5.17 -17.25
C ILE A 37 10.26 -4.67 -17.78
N PRO A 38 10.53 -3.35 -17.72
CA PRO A 38 11.80 -2.80 -18.21
C PRO A 38 12.97 -3.24 -17.33
N GLN A 39 14.18 -3.27 -17.92
CA GLN A 39 15.40 -3.51 -17.16
C GLN A 39 15.94 -2.19 -16.60
N LEU A 40 16.59 -2.26 -15.42
CA LEU A 40 17.33 -1.13 -14.90
C LEU A 40 18.43 -0.75 -15.91
N ASP A 41 18.48 0.52 -16.28
CA ASP A 41 19.45 1.06 -17.25
C ASP A 41 20.61 1.80 -16.56
N VAL A 42 20.60 1.84 -15.23
CA VAL A 42 21.64 2.46 -14.39
C VAL A 42 22.33 1.37 -13.57
N PRO A 43 23.67 1.32 -13.54
CA PRO A 43 24.40 0.39 -12.68
C PRO A 43 24.04 0.58 -11.20
N LEU A 44 23.92 -0.53 -10.47
CA LEU A 44 23.56 -0.51 -9.04
C LEU A 44 24.54 0.32 -8.20
N GLU A 45 25.82 0.32 -8.54
CA GLU A 45 26.86 1.11 -7.87
C GLU A 45 26.65 2.61 -8.04
N LYS A 46 26.11 3.03 -9.18
CA LYS A 46 25.77 4.43 -9.42
C LYS A 46 24.55 4.84 -8.61
N LEU A 47 23.58 3.94 -8.48
CA LEU A 47 22.41 4.15 -7.61
C LEU A 47 22.80 4.31 -6.15
N ALA A 48 23.87 3.65 -5.68
CA ALA A 48 24.33 3.70 -4.29
C ALA A 48 24.60 5.13 -3.80
N SER A 49 25.11 6.01 -4.66
CA SER A 49 25.41 7.41 -4.35
C SER A 49 24.22 8.36 -4.56
N MET A 50 23.09 7.87 -5.03
CA MET A 50 21.91 8.69 -5.33
C MET A 50 21.02 8.90 -4.10
N THR A 51 20.36 10.05 -4.07
CA THR A 51 19.26 10.31 -3.15
C THR A 51 18.05 9.43 -3.49
N TYR A 52 17.06 9.39 -2.58
CA TYR A 52 15.80 8.70 -2.85
C TYR A 52 15.11 9.27 -4.09
N GLN A 53 15.07 10.60 -4.22
CA GLN A 53 14.44 11.30 -5.35
C GLN A 53 15.13 11.00 -6.68
N GLU A 54 16.46 10.94 -6.70
CA GLU A 54 17.23 10.56 -7.89
C GLU A 54 16.97 9.11 -8.27
N THR A 55 16.95 8.20 -7.30
CA THR A 55 16.60 6.78 -7.52
C THR A 55 15.17 6.64 -8.03
N ALA A 56 14.24 7.41 -7.47
CA ALA A 56 12.84 7.43 -7.91
C ALA A 56 12.72 7.81 -9.38
N TYR A 57 13.45 8.82 -9.83
CA TYR A 57 13.46 9.20 -11.23
C TYR A 57 14.00 8.09 -12.14
N GLU A 58 15.13 7.50 -11.80
CA GLU A 58 15.75 6.42 -12.59
C GLU A 58 14.85 5.19 -12.74
N VAL A 59 14.09 4.84 -11.71
CA VAL A 59 13.15 3.72 -11.75
C VAL A 59 11.87 4.09 -12.48
N MET A 60 11.24 5.21 -12.09
CA MET A 60 9.90 5.56 -12.58
C MET A 60 9.88 5.98 -14.05
N LYS A 61 10.95 6.60 -14.57
CA LYS A 61 11.07 6.95 -16.00
C LYS A 61 10.93 5.74 -16.93
N LEU A 62 11.30 4.55 -16.46
CA LEU A 62 11.24 3.31 -17.24
C LEU A 62 9.80 2.81 -17.41
N PHE A 63 8.92 3.11 -16.46
CA PHE A 63 7.50 2.75 -16.48
C PHE A 63 6.60 3.85 -17.03
N LEU A 64 6.91 5.10 -16.73
CA LEU A 64 6.09 6.27 -17.05
C LEU A 64 6.65 7.00 -18.28
N THR A 65 6.75 6.28 -19.38
CA THR A 65 7.50 6.71 -20.58
C THR A 65 6.86 7.86 -21.36
N ASP A 66 5.59 8.16 -21.11
CA ASP A 66 4.89 9.32 -21.68
C ASP A 66 4.93 10.58 -20.79
N TYR A 67 5.55 10.50 -19.62
CA TYR A 67 5.90 11.66 -18.79
C TYR A 67 7.26 12.20 -19.26
N THR A 68 7.34 13.53 -19.39
CA THR A 68 8.64 14.19 -19.63
C THR A 68 9.51 14.14 -18.38
N GLU A 69 10.83 14.26 -18.54
CA GLU A 69 11.76 14.36 -17.41
C GLU A 69 11.35 15.45 -16.41
N LYS A 70 10.97 16.63 -16.92
CA LYS A 70 10.54 17.74 -16.08
C LYS A 70 9.26 17.42 -15.30
N GLU A 71 8.26 16.83 -15.95
CA GLU A 71 7.00 16.45 -15.30
C GLU A 71 7.23 15.43 -14.18
N LEU A 72 8.05 14.41 -14.47
CA LEU A 72 8.30 13.35 -13.50
C LEU A 72 9.14 13.84 -12.31
N LYS A 73 10.19 14.62 -12.57
CA LYS A 73 11.00 15.22 -11.50
C LYS A 73 10.20 16.20 -10.63
N ASP A 74 9.27 16.95 -11.22
CA ASP A 74 8.38 17.84 -10.48
C ASP A 74 7.42 17.02 -9.56
N CYS A 75 6.83 15.95 -10.08
CA CYS A 75 6.01 15.04 -9.27
C CYS A 75 6.80 14.44 -8.09
N ILE A 76 8.02 13.98 -8.34
CA ILE A 76 8.90 13.39 -7.33
C ILE A 76 9.27 14.43 -6.26
N ALA A 77 9.66 15.63 -6.65
CA ALA A 77 10.05 16.69 -5.73
C ALA A 77 8.92 17.12 -4.79
N ARG A 78 7.67 17.15 -5.30
CA ARG A 78 6.50 17.47 -4.48
C ARG A 78 6.07 16.33 -3.56
N ALA A 79 6.36 15.09 -3.95
CA ALA A 79 5.96 13.91 -3.18
C ALA A 79 6.92 13.63 -2.02
N TYR A 80 8.21 13.62 -2.29
CA TYR A 80 9.25 13.20 -1.35
C TYR A 80 10.07 14.42 -0.88
N ASP A 81 9.45 15.22 -0.05
CA ASP A 81 9.98 16.47 0.52
C ASP A 81 9.99 16.42 2.06
N SER A 82 9.98 17.55 2.70
CA SER A 82 9.95 17.72 4.16
C SER A 82 8.69 17.19 4.86
N LYS A 83 7.73 16.63 4.13
CA LYS A 83 6.63 15.84 4.72
C LYS A 83 7.11 14.51 5.30
N PHE A 84 8.26 14.04 4.86
CA PHE A 84 8.96 12.91 5.47
C PHE A 84 9.90 13.42 6.56
N ASP A 85 9.93 12.76 7.69
CA ASP A 85 10.72 13.16 8.86
C ASP A 85 12.20 12.76 8.77
N THR A 86 12.63 12.19 7.65
CA THR A 86 14.03 11.87 7.33
C THR A 86 14.35 12.17 5.87
N GLU A 87 15.54 12.70 5.61
CA GLU A 87 16.02 12.95 4.25
C GLU A 87 16.22 11.66 3.42
N GLU A 88 16.45 10.54 4.09
CA GLU A 88 16.58 9.25 3.42
C GLU A 88 15.26 8.70 2.88
N ILE A 89 14.12 9.25 3.30
CA ILE A 89 12.75 8.84 2.94
C ILE A 89 12.42 7.41 3.37
N ALA A 90 13.26 6.44 3.06
CA ALA A 90 13.10 5.02 3.38
C ALA A 90 14.41 4.44 3.93
N PRO A 91 14.80 4.79 5.18
CA PRO A 91 16.04 4.31 5.77
C PRO A 91 15.98 2.82 6.12
N LEU A 92 17.16 2.23 6.26
CA LEU A 92 17.35 0.86 6.74
C LEU A 92 17.83 0.86 8.18
N ALA A 93 17.19 0.06 9.03
CA ALA A 93 17.62 -0.23 10.38
C ALA A 93 18.05 -1.69 10.51
N LYS A 94 19.24 -1.96 11.04
CA LYS A 94 19.76 -3.31 11.25
C LYS A 94 19.41 -3.79 12.65
N ALA A 95 18.70 -4.90 12.75
CA ALA A 95 18.35 -5.53 14.01
C ALA A 95 18.20 -7.05 13.85
N ASP A 96 18.64 -7.82 14.82
CA ASP A 96 18.53 -9.30 14.88
C ASP A 96 18.91 -10.01 13.56
N GLY A 97 19.96 -9.54 12.91
CA GLY A 97 20.48 -10.14 11.66
C GLY A 97 19.65 -9.86 10.39
N ALA A 98 18.69 -8.95 10.46
CA ALA A 98 17.92 -8.48 9.31
C ALA A 98 18.03 -6.96 9.13
N TYR A 99 17.62 -6.49 7.94
CA TYR A 99 17.56 -5.08 7.61
C TYR A 99 16.11 -4.67 7.45
N TYR A 100 15.63 -3.82 8.38
CA TYR A 100 14.26 -3.30 8.36
C TYR A 100 14.21 -2.06 7.48
N LEU A 101 13.49 -2.17 6.38
CA LEU A 101 13.23 -1.05 5.48
C LEU A 101 12.05 -0.24 6.02
N GLU A 102 12.35 0.89 6.63
CA GLU A 102 11.38 1.74 7.30
C GLU A 102 10.61 2.60 6.30
N LEU A 103 9.37 2.21 6.01
CA LEU A 103 8.51 2.83 5.01
C LEU A 103 7.46 3.78 5.62
N TYR A 104 7.66 4.22 6.87
CA TYR A 104 6.66 4.90 7.67
C TYR A 104 7.06 6.34 8.10
N HIS A 105 7.96 6.96 7.40
CA HIS A 105 8.45 8.30 7.73
C HIS A 105 7.63 9.43 7.10
N GLY A 106 6.56 9.11 6.38
CA GLY A 106 5.66 10.08 5.76
C GLY A 106 4.57 10.59 6.71
N SER A 107 3.70 11.44 6.19
CA SER A 107 2.68 12.20 6.93
C SER A 107 1.69 11.35 7.73
N THR A 108 1.46 10.10 7.35
CA THR A 108 0.51 9.22 8.04
C THR A 108 1.17 8.02 8.71
N ILE A 109 2.51 8.05 8.76
CA ILE A 109 3.34 7.05 9.43
C ILE A 109 3.07 5.59 9.03
N ALA A 110 2.76 5.38 7.74
CA ALA A 110 2.58 4.07 7.13
C ALA A 110 3.09 4.07 5.67
N PHE A 111 3.46 2.88 5.16
CA PHE A 111 4.06 2.71 3.83
C PHE A 111 3.19 3.24 2.67
N LYS A 112 1.91 3.40 2.89
CA LYS A 112 0.98 3.93 1.88
C LYS A 112 1.33 5.34 1.44
N ASP A 113 1.98 6.12 2.30
CA ASP A 113 2.50 7.45 1.97
C ASP A 113 3.51 7.40 0.83
N MET A 114 4.28 6.32 0.70
CA MET A 114 5.30 6.17 -0.34
C MET A 114 4.72 6.26 -1.76
N ALA A 115 3.48 5.84 -1.95
CA ALA A 115 2.78 5.93 -3.23
C ALA A 115 1.69 7.02 -3.24
N LEU A 116 0.99 7.24 -2.14
CA LEU A 116 -0.07 8.24 -2.08
C LEU A 116 0.43 9.68 -2.01
N SER A 117 1.69 9.91 -1.66
CA SER A 117 2.31 11.23 -1.77
C SER A 117 2.56 11.67 -3.21
N ILE A 118 2.82 10.74 -4.12
CA ILE A 118 3.11 11.04 -5.52
C ILE A 118 1.91 10.86 -6.45
N LEU A 119 0.99 9.95 -6.15
CA LEU A 119 -0.16 9.64 -7.01
C LEU A 119 -0.97 10.88 -7.41
N PRO A 120 -1.30 11.82 -6.52
CA PRO A 120 -2.04 13.02 -6.91
C PRO A 120 -1.33 13.85 -7.99
N HIS A 121 -0.02 13.98 -7.89
CA HIS A 121 0.80 14.72 -8.85
C HIS A 121 0.92 13.99 -10.19
N LEU A 122 1.06 12.68 -10.17
CA LEU A 122 1.01 11.85 -11.38
C LEU A 122 -0.37 11.95 -12.06
N MET A 123 -1.44 11.94 -11.27
CA MET A 123 -2.81 11.96 -11.76
C MET A 123 -3.20 13.31 -12.36
N THR A 124 -2.84 14.41 -11.75
CA THR A 124 -3.10 15.76 -12.29
C THR A 124 -2.26 16.04 -13.53
N THR A 125 -1.04 15.57 -13.57
CA THR A 125 -0.20 15.60 -14.78
C THR A 125 -0.82 14.75 -15.89
N ALA A 126 -1.31 13.55 -15.56
CA ALA A 126 -2.00 12.68 -16.51
C ALA A 126 -3.27 13.33 -17.07
N ALA A 127 -4.07 13.97 -16.23
CA ALA A 127 -5.27 14.69 -16.68
C ALA A 127 -4.91 15.79 -17.71
N ARG A 128 -3.92 16.61 -17.42
CA ARG A 128 -3.45 17.65 -18.34
C ARG A 128 -2.93 17.07 -19.65
N LYS A 129 -2.14 16.00 -19.61
CA LYS A 129 -1.58 15.33 -20.80
C LYS A 129 -2.67 14.74 -21.70
N ASN A 130 -3.74 14.25 -21.11
CA ASN A 130 -4.86 13.62 -21.82
C ASN A 130 -6.02 14.59 -22.08
N HIS A 131 -5.77 15.92 -21.93
CA HIS A 131 -6.75 16.98 -22.18
C HIS A 131 -8.06 16.81 -21.39
N VAL A 132 -7.95 16.34 -20.15
CA VAL A 132 -9.07 16.25 -19.22
C VAL A 132 -9.08 17.50 -18.35
N ASP A 133 -10.06 18.37 -18.58
CA ASP A 133 -10.22 19.65 -17.88
C ASP A 133 -11.10 19.51 -16.62
N ARG A 134 -11.68 18.36 -16.40
CA ARG A 134 -12.54 18.09 -15.25
C ARG A 134 -11.73 17.92 -13.97
N GLU A 135 -12.31 18.35 -12.86
CA GLU A 135 -11.77 18.12 -11.53
C GLU A 135 -11.89 16.62 -11.18
N ILE A 136 -10.80 16.03 -10.73
CA ILE A 136 -10.75 14.59 -10.40
C ILE A 136 -11.29 14.39 -8.98
N VAL A 137 -12.34 13.60 -8.84
CA VAL A 137 -12.94 13.24 -7.55
C VAL A 137 -12.51 11.83 -7.17
N ILE A 138 -11.72 11.73 -6.11
CA ILE A 138 -11.36 10.46 -5.49
C ILE A 138 -12.44 10.09 -4.49
N LEU A 139 -13.04 8.93 -4.67
CA LEU A 139 -14.05 8.38 -3.79
C LEU A 139 -13.53 7.08 -3.19
N THR A 140 -13.55 6.97 -1.87
CA THR A 140 -13.02 5.77 -1.21
C THR A 140 -13.79 5.44 0.07
N ALA A 141 -13.86 4.16 0.39
CA ALA A 141 -14.26 3.65 1.70
C ALA A 141 -13.02 3.17 2.45
N THR A 142 -12.99 3.39 3.75
CA THR A 142 -11.84 3.02 4.58
C THR A 142 -12.23 2.42 5.91
N SER A 143 -11.39 1.51 6.40
CA SER A 143 -11.36 1.07 7.80
C SER A 143 -10.37 1.87 8.66
N GLY A 144 -9.83 3.00 8.14
CA GLY A 144 -8.98 3.95 8.87
C GLY A 144 -7.64 4.28 8.18
N VAL A 145 -6.79 3.30 7.90
CA VAL A 145 -5.40 3.54 7.45
C VAL A 145 -5.31 4.11 6.03
N THR A 146 -6.00 3.48 5.08
CA THR A 146 -5.92 3.88 3.65
C THR A 146 -6.58 5.23 3.39
N GLY A 147 -7.72 5.48 4.01
CA GLY A 147 -8.45 6.75 3.85
C GLY A 147 -7.64 7.94 4.34
N LYS A 148 -7.02 7.81 5.50
CA LYS A 148 -6.15 8.87 6.05
C LYS A 148 -4.96 9.15 5.13
N ALA A 149 -4.29 8.12 4.63
CA ALA A 149 -3.14 8.29 3.73
C ALA A 149 -3.54 8.93 2.38
N ALA A 150 -4.70 8.53 1.82
CA ALA A 150 -5.23 9.14 0.61
C ALA A 150 -5.60 10.61 0.84
N MET A 151 -6.28 10.93 1.94
CA MET A 151 -6.61 12.32 2.28
C MET A 151 -5.36 13.20 2.42
N ALA A 152 -4.34 12.72 3.13
CA ALA A 152 -3.10 13.47 3.31
C ALA A 152 -2.37 13.69 1.98
N GLY A 153 -2.36 12.69 1.10
CA GLY A 153 -1.73 12.78 -0.22
C GLY A 153 -2.44 13.77 -1.16
N PHE A 154 -3.77 13.78 -1.16
CA PHE A 154 -4.59 14.64 -2.01
C PHE A 154 -4.88 16.02 -1.41
N ALA A 155 -4.57 16.25 -0.14
CA ALA A 155 -4.85 17.53 0.53
C ALA A 155 -4.25 18.70 -0.23
N ASP A 156 -5.10 19.67 -0.59
CA ASP A 156 -4.76 20.90 -1.30
C ASP A 156 -4.03 20.71 -2.65
N VAL A 157 -4.13 19.54 -3.25
CA VAL A 157 -3.64 19.31 -4.62
C VAL A 157 -4.65 19.89 -5.62
N PRO A 158 -4.30 20.95 -6.39
CA PRO A 158 -5.21 21.59 -7.31
C PRO A 158 -5.76 20.61 -8.37
N GLY A 159 -7.03 20.75 -8.70
CA GLY A 159 -7.72 19.90 -9.69
C GLY A 159 -8.18 18.55 -9.14
N THR A 160 -8.09 18.37 -7.82
CA THR A 160 -8.56 17.15 -7.15
C THR A 160 -9.50 17.44 -6.01
N ARG A 161 -10.42 16.50 -5.76
CA ARG A 161 -11.20 16.38 -4.52
C ARG A 161 -11.14 14.96 -4.01
N ILE A 162 -11.19 14.80 -2.70
CA ILE A 162 -11.25 13.48 -2.08
C ILE A 162 -12.40 13.43 -1.08
N ILE A 163 -13.21 12.37 -1.20
CA ILE A 163 -14.33 12.06 -0.33
C ILE A 163 -14.10 10.67 0.26
N VAL A 164 -14.03 10.60 1.58
CA VAL A 164 -13.76 9.35 2.33
C VAL A 164 -14.97 8.99 3.17
N PHE A 165 -15.47 7.77 2.99
CA PHE A 165 -16.49 7.19 3.84
C PHE A 165 -15.88 6.20 4.82
N TYR A 166 -16.27 6.26 6.08
CA TYR A 166 -15.85 5.31 7.11
C TYR A 166 -17.02 4.92 8.02
N PRO A 167 -17.03 3.70 8.58
CA PRO A 167 -18.05 3.27 9.55
C PRO A 167 -17.85 4.03 10.86
N LYS A 168 -18.90 4.70 11.36
CA LYS A 168 -18.86 5.58 12.53
C LYS A 168 -18.23 4.92 13.77
N ASP A 169 -18.58 3.66 14.03
CA ASP A 169 -18.11 2.90 15.19
C ASP A 169 -17.14 1.77 14.81
N GLY A 170 -16.62 1.79 13.57
CA GLY A 170 -15.79 0.73 13.01
C GLY A 170 -14.30 1.05 12.87
N VAL A 171 -13.83 2.16 13.46
CA VAL A 171 -12.44 2.60 13.45
C VAL A 171 -11.98 2.97 14.85
N SER A 172 -10.67 2.90 15.13
CA SER A 172 -10.16 3.34 16.43
C SER A 172 -10.33 4.85 16.63
N LYS A 173 -10.32 5.29 17.89
CA LYS A 173 -10.46 6.71 18.24
C LYS A 173 -9.40 7.59 17.57
N VAL A 174 -8.14 7.13 17.54
CA VAL A 174 -7.05 7.86 16.88
C VAL A 174 -7.26 7.90 15.38
N GLN A 175 -7.64 6.80 14.75
CA GLN A 175 -7.92 6.79 13.31
C GLN A 175 -9.07 7.72 12.94
N GLU A 176 -10.14 7.73 13.74
CA GLU A 176 -11.24 8.68 13.56
C GLU A 176 -10.75 10.13 13.68
N LEU A 177 -10.01 10.45 14.73
CA LEU A 177 -9.43 11.78 14.91
C LEU A 177 -8.49 12.16 13.76
N GLN A 178 -7.63 11.25 13.31
CA GLN A 178 -6.75 11.50 12.17
C GLN A 178 -7.52 11.91 10.91
N MET A 179 -8.67 11.28 10.65
CA MET A 179 -9.51 11.64 9.51
C MET A 179 -10.28 12.95 9.75
N ARG A 180 -10.92 13.07 10.90
CA ARG A 180 -11.77 14.23 11.23
C ARG A 180 -11.01 15.54 11.41
N THR A 181 -9.72 15.48 11.69
CA THR A 181 -8.83 16.65 11.82
C THR A 181 -8.03 16.95 10.57
N GLN A 182 -8.15 16.13 9.50
CA GLN A 182 -7.39 16.31 8.28
C GLN A 182 -7.60 17.71 7.70
N LYS A 183 -6.50 18.38 7.41
CA LYS A 183 -6.47 19.68 6.72
C LYS A 183 -6.64 19.48 5.21
N GLY A 184 -7.00 20.55 4.52
CA GLY A 184 -7.16 20.60 3.07
C GLY A 184 -8.58 20.98 2.68
N ASP A 185 -8.72 22.04 1.88
CA ASP A 185 -10.03 22.56 1.46
C ASP A 185 -10.76 21.65 0.47
N ASN A 186 -10.00 20.74 -0.17
CA ASN A 186 -10.50 19.75 -1.12
C ASN A 186 -10.77 18.36 -0.51
N THR A 187 -10.66 18.23 0.82
CA THR A 187 -10.88 16.97 1.54
C THR A 187 -12.24 16.94 2.22
N SER A 188 -12.92 15.81 2.17
CA SER A 188 -14.19 15.57 2.88
C SER A 188 -14.23 14.18 3.47
N VAL A 189 -14.76 14.09 4.68
CA VAL A 189 -14.91 12.83 5.41
C VAL A 189 -16.34 12.70 5.88
N VAL A 190 -16.94 11.54 5.66
CA VAL A 190 -18.31 11.24 6.03
C VAL A 190 -18.36 9.93 6.84
N ALA A 191 -18.85 10.00 8.05
CA ALA A 191 -19.17 8.82 8.84
C ALA A 191 -20.49 8.21 8.36
N ILE A 192 -20.53 6.92 8.13
CA ILE A 192 -21.77 6.22 7.81
C ILE A 192 -22.32 5.44 9.00
N HIS A 193 -23.62 5.41 9.13
CA HIS A 193 -24.33 4.54 10.07
C HIS A 193 -24.48 3.14 9.46
N GLY A 194 -23.37 2.39 9.40
CA GLY A 194 -23.21 1.07 8.81
C GLY A 194 -21.82 0.53 9.09
N ASN A 195 -21.51 -0.61 8.51
CA ASN A 195 -20.20 -1.24 8.63
C ASN A 195 -19.30 -0.92 7.42
N PHE A 196 -18.07 -1.46 7.42
CA PHE A 196 -17.10 -1.23 6.35
C PHE A 196 -17.56 -1.81 5.00
N ASP A 197 -18.23 -2.95 4.98
CA ASP A 197 -18.76 -3.55 3.76
C ASP A 197 -19.89 -2.71 3.17
N ASP A 198 -20.70 -2.07 4.00
CA ASP A 198 -21.71 -1.11 3.56
C ASP A 198 -21.06 0.10 2.89
N ALA A 199 -19.99 0.65 3.48
CA ALA A 199 -19.23 1.75 2.90
C ALA A 199 -18.64 1.38 1.54
N GLN A 200 -17.97 0.21 1.45
CA GLN A 200 -17.41 -0.29 0.20
C GLN A 200 -18.46 -0.53 -0.88
N THR A 201 -19.58 -1.11 -0.49
CA THR A 201 -20.68 -1.40 -1.41
C THR A 201 -21.28 -0.10 -1.95
N GLY A 202 -21.48 0.90 -1.09
CA GLY A 202 -21.96 2.22 -1.48
C GLY A 202 -21.02 2.90 -2.48
N VAL A 203 -19.71 2.89 -2.22
CA VAL A 203 -18.71 3.44 -3.14
C VAL A 203 -18.72 2.70 -4.49
N LYS A 204 -18.74 1.36 -4.48
CA LYS A 204 -18.83 0.56 -5.71
C LYS A 204 -20.07 0.84 -6.52
N LYS A 205 -21.23 0.99 -5.87
CA LYS A 205 -22.49 1.36 -6.55
C LYS A 205 -22.38 2.71 -7.25
N MET A 206 -21.76 3.71 -6.60
CA MET A 206 -21.56 5.04 -7.19
C MET A 206 -20.62 5.00 -8.40
N PHE A 207 -19.54 4.22 -8.36
CA PHE A 207 -18.66 4.01 -9.53
C PHE A 207 -19.35 3.32 -10.70
N GLY A 208 -20.32 2.47 -10.44
CA GLY A 208 -21.12 1.78 -11.47
C GLY A 208 -22.37 2.54 -11.94
N ASP A 209 -22.68 3.69 -11.33
CA ASP A 209 -23.86 4.49 -11.62
C ASP A 209 -23.59 5.43 -12.81
N LYS A 210 -24.06 5.01 -14.01
CA LYS A 210 -23.85 5.77 -15.25
C LYS A 210 -24.59 7.12 -15.26
N ASP A 211 -25.71 7.22 -14.57
CA ASP A 211 -26.46 8.48 -14.50
C ASP A 211 -25.71 9.48 -13.62
N LEU A 212 -25.17 9.03 -12.50
CA LEU A 212 -24.29 9.84 -11.65
C LEU A 212 -23.01 10.24 -12.40
N GLU A 213 -22.39 9.32 -13.13
CA GLU A 213 -21.21 9.62 -13.95
C GLU A 213 -21.49 10.72 -14.96
N ALA A 214 -22.59 10.61 -15.71
CA ALA A 214 -22.99 11.61 -16.69
C ALA A 214 -23.28 12.98 -16.05
N GLU A 215 -23.97 12.99 -14.91
CA GLU A 215 -24.25 14.22 -14.14
C GLU A 215 -22.95 14.89 -13.67
N LEU A 216 -22.02 14.15 -13.10
CA LEU A 216 -20.71 14.62 -12.67
C LEU A 216 -19.93 15.23 -13.84
N MET A 217 -19.85 14.50 -14.94
CA MET A 217 -19.13 14.97 -16.15
C MET A 217 -19.75 16.27 -16.70
N GLY A 218 -21.06 16.37 -16.69
CA GLY A 218 -21.78 17.59 -17.10
C GLY A 218 -21.53 18.79 -16.18
N LYS A 219 -21.12 18.56 -14.95
CA LYS A 219 -20.78 19.58 -13.94
C LYS A 219 -19.27 19.82 -13.79
N GLY A 220 -18.45 19.20 -14.64
CA GLY A 220 -17.00 19.40 -14.64
C GLY A 220 -16.24 18.51 -13.65
N PHE A 221 -16.82 17.38 -13.22
CA PHE A 221 -16.20 16.41 -12.34
C PHE A 221 -16.02 15.05 -13.04
N GLN A 222 -15.04 14.28 -12.55
CA GLN A 222 -14.80 12.92 -13.01
C GLN A 222 -14.30 12.06 -11.84
N PHE A 223 -14.93 10.91 -11.63
CA PHE A 223 -14.42 9.94 -10.66
C PHE A 223 -13.09 9.33 -11.09
N SER A 224 -12.23 9.08 -10.13
CA SER A 224 -11.05 8.23 -10.26
C SER A 224 -10.77 7.50 -8.96
N SER A 225 -9.90 6.49 -9.03
CA SER A 225 -9.57 5.61 -7.90
C SER A 225 -8.12 5.78 -7.48
N ALA A 226 -7.92 5.99 -6.18
CA ALA A 226 -6.62 5.95 -5.52
C ALA A 226 -6.35 4.60 -4.82
N ASN A 227 -7.09 3.55 -5.15
CA ASN A 227 -6.93 2.22 -4.58
C ASN A 227 -5.59 1.59 -4.95
N SER A 228 -5.16 0.58 -4.18
CA SER A 228 -3.89 -0.11 -4.38
C SER A 228 -3.71 -0.78 -5.75
N ILE A 229 -4.82 -1.00 -6.48
CA ILE A 229 -4.83 -1.56 -7.82
C ILE A 229 -4.43 -0.55 -8.91
N ASN A 230 -4.48 0.75 -8.64
CA ASN A 230 -3.99 1.75 -9.59
C ASN A 230 -2.49 1.55 -9.82
N ILE A 231 -2.06 1.48 -11.09
CA ILE A 231 -0.64 1.29 -11.42
C ILE A 231 0.24 2.42 -10.89
N GLY A 232 -0.31 3.63 -10.75
CA GLY A 232 0.35 4.77 -10.11
C GLY A 232 0.60 4.59 -8.60
N ARG A 233 0.02 3.56 -7.98
CA ARG A 233 0.34 3.11 -6.63
C ARG A 233 1.38 1.99 -6.59
N LEU A 234 1.47 1.18 -7.64
CA LEU A 234 2.43 0.09 -7.71
C LEU A 234 3.83 0.58 -8.07
N VAL A 235 3.95 1.37 -9.13
CA VAL A 235 5.25 1.81 -9.67
C VAL A 235 6.11 2.55 -8.62
N PRO A 236 5.60 3.49 -7.82
CA PRO A 236 6.41 4.15 -6.79
C PRO A 236 6.97 3.21 -5.73
N GLN A 237 6.35 2.06 -5.51
CA GLN A 237 6.79 1.09 -4.51
C GLN A 237 8.02 0.27 -4.99
N ILE A 238 8.26 0.19 -6.28
CA ILE A 238 9.47 -0.44 -6.82
C ILE A 238 10.72 0.32 -6.38
N VAL A 239 10.61 1.63 -6.28
CA VAL A 239 11.72 2.55 -5.95
C VAL A 239 12.40 2.18 -4.65
N TYR A 240 11.65 1.95 -3.57
CA TYR A 240 12.27 1.73 -2.27
C TYR A 240 12.98 0.37 -2.13
N TYR A 241 12.66 -0.62 -2.96
CA TYR A 241 13.43 -1.87 -3.02
C TYR A 241 14.75 -1.70 -3.76
N VAL A 242 14.75 -0.97 -4.86
CA VAL A 242 15.98 -0.60 -5.58
C VAL A 242 16.87 0.27 -4.69
N TYR A 243 16.28 1.25 -4.02
CA TYR A 243 16.97 2.13 -3.08
C TYR A 243 17.57 1.34 -1.91
N ALA A 244 16.82 0.42 -1.30
CA ALA A 244 17.30 -0.42 -0.20
C ALA A 244 18.52 -1.25 -0.60
N TYR A 245 18.49 -1.91 -1.77
CA TYR A 245 19.62 -2.65 -2.28
C TYR A 245 20.85 -1.76 -2.49
N ALA A 246 20.65 -0.60 -3.10
CA ALA A 246 21.71 0.38 -3.34
C ALA A 246 22.34 0.87 -2.02
N LYS A 247 21.54 1.10 -0.99
CA LYS A 247 22.03 1.54 0.34
C LYS A 247 22.76 0.43 1.08
N LEU A 248 22.36 -0.83 0.96
CA LEU A 248 23.11 -1.96 1.48
C LEU A 248 24.48 -2.09 0.81
N LEU A 249 24.54 -1.85 -0.50
CA LEU A 249 25.77 -1.85 -1.27
C LEU A 249 26.69 -0.69 -0.86
N GLU A 250 26.15 0.53 -0.72
CA GLU A 250 26.90 1.70 -0.25
C GLU A 250 27.48 1.50 1.16
N ALA A 251 26.71 0.88 2.05
CA ALA A 251 27.14 0.59 3.42
C ALA A 251 28.14 -0.57 3.53
N GLY A 252 28.44 -1.26 2.41
CA GLY A 252 29.31 -2.44 2.41
C GLY A 252 28.70 -3.67 3.12
N GLU A 253 27.39 -3.68 3.31
CA GLU A 253 26.66 -4.80 3.91
C GLU A 253 26.49 -5.96 2.93
N ILE A 254 26.48 -5.67 1.64
CA ILE A 254 26.46 -6.66 0.56
C ILE A 254 27.52 -6.32 -0.50
N GLU A 255 27.94 -7.34 -1.26
CA GLU A 255 28.77 -7.17 -2.45
C GLU A 255 27.91 -6.97 -3.71
N LYS A 256 28.52 -6.41 -4.77
CA LYS A 256 27.87 -6.24 -6.06
C LYS A 256 27.35 -7.58 -6.61
N GLY A 257 26.05 -7.64 -6.88
CA GLY A 257 25.40 -8.84 -7.39
C GLY A 257 25.10 -9.89 -6.32
N GLU A 258 25.40 -9.62 -5.07
CA GLU A 258 24.99 -10.49 -3.95
C GLU A 258 23.47 -10.52 -3.84
N ASN A 259 22.91 -11.71 -3.74
CA ASN A 259 21.47 -11.87 -3.58
C ASN A 259 20.99 -11.44 -2.19
N ILE A 260 19.81 -10.87 -2.15
CA ILE A 260 19.06 -10.64 -0.91
C ILE A 260 17.73 -11.38 -0.94
N ASN A 261 17.19 -11.69 0.23
CA ASN A 261 15.79 -12.05 0.40
C ASN A 261 14.97 -10.81 0.80
N VAL A 262 13.71 -10.80 0.43
CA VAL A 262 12.77 -9.76 0.83
C VAL A 262 11.57 -10.40 1.52
N VAL A 263 11.23 -9.92 2.72
CA VAL A 263 10.06 -10.36 3.48
C VAL A 263 9.07 -9.21 3.56
N VAL A 264 7.83 -9.46 3.19
CA VAL A 264 6.80 -8.41 3.12
C VAL A 264 5.56 -8.84 3.87
N PRO A 265 5.10 -8.05 4.88
CA PRO A 265 3.77 -8.24 5.45
C PRO A 265 2.74 -7.90 4.38
N THR A 266 1.94 -8.88 3.99
CA THR A 266 1.19 -8.83 2.74
C THR A 266 -0.32 -8.90 2.97
N GLY A 267 -1.03 -7.91 2.43
CA GLY A 267 -2.49 -7.89 2.27
C GLY A 267 -2.86 -7.92 0.78
N ASN A 268 -3.02 -6.74 0.17
CA ASN A 268 -3.43 -6.58 -1.24
C ASN A 268 -2.33 -6.88 -2.28
N PHE A 269 -1.22 -7.43 -1.88
CA PHE A 269 -0.12 -7.88 -2.73
C PHE A 269 0.66 -6.79 -3.50
N GLY A 270 0.30 -5.52 -3.36
CA GLY A 270 0.96 -4.43 -4.09
C GLY A 270 2.44 -4.27 -3.71
N ASN A 271 2.74 -4.28 -2.42
CA ASN A 271 4.09 -4.09 -1.91
C ASN A 271 5.05 -5.22 -2.35
N ILE A 272 4.68 -6.48 -2.12
CA ILE A 272 5.53 -7.63 -2.52
C ILE A 272 5.64 -7.76 -4.05
N LEU A 273 4.59 -7.41 -4.80
CA LEU A 273 4.63 -7.37 -6.26
C LEU A 273 5.62 -6.32 -6.76
N ALA A 274 5.73 -5.18 -6.10
CA ALA A 274 6.74 -4.17 -6.41
C ALA A 274 8.16 -4.70 -6.21
N ALA A 275 8.40 -5.49 -5.16
CA ALA A 275 9.67 -6.18 -4.96
C ALA A 275 9.95 -7.20 -6.08
N TYR A 276 8.92 -7.92 -6.52
CA TYR A 276 9.02 -8.84 -7.64
C TYR A 276 9.32 -8.11 -8.96
N PHE A 277 8.70 -6.97 -9.20
CA PHE A 277 9.03 -6.14 -10.36
C PHE A 277 10.49 -5.67 -10.31
N ALA A 278 10.98 -5.25 -9.16
CA ALA A 278 12.39 -4.89 -8.97
C ALA A 278 13.32 -6.08 -9.32
N LYS A 279 12.97 -7.30 -8.90
CA LYS A 279 13.67 -8.52 -9.29
C LYS A 279 13.67 -8.71 -10.82
N CYS A 280 12.51 -8.59 -11.45
CA CYS A 280 12.38 -8.69 -12.92
C CYS A 280 13.18 -7.61 -13.66
N MET A 281 13.41 -6.46 -13.05
CA MET A 281 14.25 -5.37 -13.57
C MET A 281 15.76 -5.65 -13.45
N GLY A 282 16.14 -6.75 -12.81
CA GLY A 282 17.53 -7.15 -12.63
C GLY A 282 18.11 -6.93 -11.23
N LEU A 283 17.29 -6.52 -10.25
CA LEU A 283 17.72 -6.45 -8.85
C LEU A 283 18.00 -7.87 -8.33
N PRO A 284 19.18 -8.13 -7.71
CA PRO A 284 19.52 -9.46 -7.21
C PRO A 284 18.69 -9.85 -5.98
N VAL A 285 17.47 -10.33 -6.21
CA VAL A 285 16.55 -10.87 -5.20
C VAL A 285 16.44 -12.37 -5.40
N LYS A 286 16.74 -13.14 -4.36
CA LYS A 286 16.64 -14.60 -4.39
C LYS A 286 15.21 -15.04 -4.11
N THR A 287 14.70 -14.73 -2.94
CA THR A 287 13.39 -15.19 -2.46
C THR A 287 12.54 -14.02 -1.97
N LEU A 288 11.27 -14.09 -2.30
CA LEU A 288 10.23 -13.18 -1.83
C LEU A 288 9.33 -13.92 -0.84
N VAL A 289 9.43 -13.56 0.44
CA VAL A 289 8.65 -14.20 1.50
C VAL A 289 7.36 -13.38 1.72
N CYS A 290 6.24 -14.00 1.36
CA CYS A 290 4.91 -13.43 1.53
C CYS A 290 4.39 -13.78 2.92
N ALA A 291 4.42 -12.83 3.84
CA ALA A 291 3.98 -13.01 5.21
C ALA A 291 2.50 -12.68 5.38
N SER A 292 1.74 -13.63 5.92
CA SER A 292 0.32 -13.49 6.26
C SER A 292 0.12 -13.47 7.78
N ASN A 293 -0.97 -12.83 8.23
CA ASN A 293 -1.47 -13.01 9.58
C ASN A 293 -2.43 -14.22 9.64
N ASP A 294 -3.32 -14.26 10.64
CA ASP A 294 -4.32 -15.35 10.77
C ASP A 294 -5.25 -15.47 9.54
N ASN A 295 -5.43 -14.40 8.76
CA ASN A 295 -6.08 -14.43 7.44
C ASN A 295 -5.08 -14.91 6.38
N LYS A 296 -4.76 -16.19 6.42
CA LYS A 296 -3.65 -16.80 5.68
C LYS A 296 -4.00 -17.30 4.28
N VAL A 297 -4.88 -16.60 3.58
CA VAL A 297 -5.28 -17.00 2.21
C VAL A 297 -4.11 -17.09 1.24
N LEU A 298 -3.15 -16.18 1.34
CA LEU A 298 -1.95 -16.18 0.50
C LEU A 298 -0.98 -17.29 0.87
N TYR A 299 -0.81 -17.58 2.17
CA TYR A 299 -0.02 -18.73 2.61
C TYR A 299 -0.57 -20.04 2.02
N ASP A 300 -1.88 -20.26 2.15
CA ASP A 300 -2.52 -21.46 1.62
C ASP A 300 -2.38 -21.51 0.08
N PHE A 301 -2.53 -20.37 -0.61
CA PHE A 301 -2.35 -20.28 -2.06
C PHE A 301 -0.94 -20.66 -2.51
N PHE A 302 0.10 -20.09 -1.93
CA PHE A 302 1.48 -20.43 -2.30
C PHE A 302 1.87 -21.86 -1.92
N THR A 303 1.24 -22.42 -0.90
CA THR A 303 1.49 -23.80 -0.47
C THR A 303 0.77 -24.82 -1.38
N THR A 304 -0.47 -24.55 -1.77
CA THR A 304 -1.34 -25.52 -2.45
C THR A 304 -1.55 -25.25 -3.94
N GLY A 305 -1.38 -24.02 -4.39
CA GLY A 305 -1.77 -23.57 -5.73
C GLY A 305 -3.27 -23.26 -5.85
N ILE A 306 -4.02 -23.31 -4.75
CA ILE A 306 -5.45 -23.05 -4.70
C ILE A 306 -5.69 -21.73 -3.96
N TYR A 307 -6.35 -20.79 -4.63
CA TYR A 307 -6.88 -19.59 -3.99
C TYR A 307 -8.35 -19.80 -3.64
N ASP A 308 -8.66 -19.73 -2.36
CA ASP A 308 -10.02 -19.94 -1.85
C ASP A 308 -10.38 -18.81 -0.86
N ARG A 309 -11.35 -17.95 -1.25
CA ARG A 309 -11.86 -16.87 -0.41
C ARG A 309 -12.98 -17.29 0.54
N LYS A 310 -13.49 -18.51 0.41
CA LYS A 310 -14.57 -19.04 1.24
C LYS A 310 -14.01 -19.51 2.59
N ARG A 311 -13.71 -18.55 3.44
CA ARG A 311 -13.16 -18.76 4.78
C ARG A 311 -13.67 -17.71 5.73
N GLU A 312 -13.53 -17.97 7.02
CA GLU A 312 -13.84 -16.99 8.06
C GLU A 312 -12.91 -15.77 7.93
N PHE A 313 -13.49 -14.60 8.08
CA PHE A 313 -12.73 -13.34 8.17
C PHE A 313 -12.38 -13.10 9.63
N ILE A 314 -11.08 -12.98 9.94
CA ILE A 314 -10.57 -12.82 11.29
C ILE A 314 -10.10 -11.37 11.46
N LEU A 315 -10.66 -10.67 12.44
CA LEU A 315 -10.15 -9.36 12.83
C LEU A 315 -8.89 -9.53 13.68
N THR A 316 -7.80 -8.91 13.25
CA THR A 316 -6.51 -9.01 13.92
C THR A 316 -5.96 -7.65 14.33
N ASN A 317 -4.85 -7.65 15.06
CA ASN A 317 -4.10 -6.43 15.41
C ASN A 317 -3.17 -5.94 14.28
N SER A 318 -3.19 -6.59 13.11
CA SER A 318 -2.52 -6.16 11.88
C SER A 318 -3.54 -5.93 10.73
N PRO A 319 -4.44 -4.95 10.86
CA PRO A 319 -5.67 -4.84 10.08
C PRO A 319 -5.44 -4.61 8.57
N SER A 320 -4.30 -4.08 8.16
CA SER A 320 -4.00 -3.92 6.72
C SER A 320 -3.76 -5.24 6.00
N MET A 321 -3.59 -6.33 6.75
CA MET A 321 -3.42 -7.70 6.25
C MET A 321 -4.71 -8.53 6.39
N ASP A 322 -5.78 -7.98 6.95
CA ASP A 322 -7.07 -8.64 7.10
C ASP A 322 -7.81 -8.60 5.76
N ILE A 323 -7.57 -9.59 4.93
CA ILE A 323 -8.15 -9.71 3.58
C ILE A 323 -8.60 -11.13 3.28
N LEU A 324 -9.62 -11.26 2.46
CA LEU A 324 -10.04 -12.50 1.81
C LEU A 324 -9.67 -12.52 0.33
N ILE A 325 -9.60 -11.35 -0.31
CA ILE A 325 -9.18 -11.17 -1.70
C ILE A 325 -7.96 -10.28 -1.74
N SER A 326 -6.85 -10.82 -2.24
CA SER A 326 -5.60 -10.10 -2.43
C SER A 326 -5.57 -9.54 -3.86
N SER A 327 -5.96 -8.27 -4.00
CA SER A 327 -6.35 -7.69 -5.28
C SER A 327 -5.23 -7.63 -6.33
N ASN A 328 -4.00 -7.28 -5.94
CA ASN A 328 -2.88 -7.19 -6.89
C ASN A 328 -2.25 -8.55 -7.25
N LEU A 329 -2.67 -9.64 -6.58
CA LEU A 329 -2.25 -10.99 -6.96
C LEU A 329 -2.66 -11.30 -8.41
N GLU A 330 -3.75 -10.72 -8.89
CA GLU A 330 -4.20 -10.84 -10.29
C GLU A 330 -3.09 -10.50 -11.28
N ARG A 331 -2.22 -9.53 -10.98
CA ARG A 331 -1.07 -9.18 -11.83
C ARG A 331 -0.04 -10.30 -11.91
N LEU A 332 0.25 -10.95 -10.78
CA LEU A 332 1.15 -12.12 -10.78
C LEU A 332 0.52 -13.31 -11.50
N ILE A 333 -0.77 -13.55 -11.29
CA ILE A 333 -1.52 -14.59 -12.01
C ILE A 333 -1.45 -14.35 -13.52
N TYR A 334 -1.70 -13.13 -13.98
CA TYR A 334 -1.58 -12.75 -15.38
C TYR A 334 -0.18 -13.03 -15.94
N MET A 335 0.88 -12.64 -15.23
CA MET A 335 2.26 -12.94 -15.64
C MET A 335 2.52 -14.45 -15.71
N SER A 336 2.01 -15.22 -14.75
CA SER A 336 2.21 -16.67 -14.67
C SER A 336 1.49 -17.45 -15.77
N THR A 337 0.49 -16.88 -16.42
CA THR A 337 -0.16 -17.46 -17.62
C THR A 337 0.63 -17.17 -18.92
N GLY A 338 1.81 -16.56 -18.82
CA GLY A 338 2.52 -16.05 -20.00
C GLY A 338 1.89 -14.79 -20.58
N CYS A 339 1.25 -13.99 -19.74
CA CYS A 339 0.49 -12.79 -20.11
C CYS A 339 -0.73 -13.07 -21.02
N ASP A 340 -1.34 -14.24 -20.83
CA ASP A 340 -2.60 -14.61 -21.48
C ASP A 340 -3.79 -14.01 -20.71
N ALA A 341 -4.34 -12.93 -21.25
CA ALA A 341 -5.47 -12.22 -20.64
C ALA A 341 -6.76 -13.05 -20.59
N LEU A 342 -6.98 -13.98 -21.52
CA LEU A 342 -8.16 -14.85 -21.50
C LEU A 342 -8.05 -15.88 -20.37
N ALA A 343 -6.88 -16.49 -20.22
CA ALA A 343 -6.61 -17.42 -19.12
C ALA A 343 -6.71 -16.73 -17.77
N SER A 344 -6.09 -15.57 -17.62
CA SER A 344 -6.19 -14.73 -16.41
C SER A 344 -7.63 -14.35 -16.09
N GLY A 345 -8.36 -13.84 -17.08
CA GLY A 345 -9.77 -13.48 -16.94
C GLY A 345 -10.66 -14.68 -16.55
N HIS A 346 -10.36 -15.87 -17.03
CA HIS A 346 -11.07 -17.09 -16.62
C HIS A 346 -10.89 -17.40 -15.13
N LEU A 347 -9.65 -17.33 -14.63
CA LEU A 347 -9.36 -17.54 -13.20
C LEU A 347 -10.05 -16.48 -12.32
N MET A 348 -10.05 -15.21 -12.75
CA MET A 348 -10.72 -14.15 -12.01
C MET A 348 -12.26 -14.30 -12.00
N ARG A 349 -12.86 -14.83 -13.06
CA ARG A 349 -14.28 -15.23 -13.05
C ARG A 349 -14.55 -16.35 -12.06
N GLY A 350 -13.70 -17.38 -11.99
CA GLY A 350 -13.78 -18.43 -10.98
C GLY A 350 -13.75 -17.85 -9.56
N LEU A 351 -12.85 -16.91 -9.29
CA LEU A 351 -12.79 -16.22 -7.99
C LEU A 351 -14.07 -15.45 -7.68
N SER A 352 -14.65 -14.75 -8.65
CA SER A 352 -15.85 -13.93 -8.43
C SER A 352 -17.13 -14.77 -8.29
N GLN A 353 -17.30 -15.80 -9.10
CA GLN A 353 -18.51 -16.63 -9.18
C GLN A 353 -18.49 -17.81 -8.21
N GLU A 354 -17.35 -18.49 -8.13
CA GLU A 354 -17.19 -19.71 -7.35
C GLU A 354 -16.43 -19.49 -6.03
N GLY A 355 -15.79 -18.30 -5.88
CA GLY A 355 -14.98 -17.95 -4.71
C GLY A 355 -13.60 -18.60 -4.68
N ARG A 356 -13.18 -19.27 -5.78
CA ARG A 356 -11.98 -20.08 -5.80
C ARG A 356 -11.42 -20.21 -7.22
N TYR A 357 -10.11 -20.43 -7.32
CA TYR A 357 -9.43 -20.93 -8.52
C TYR A 357 -8.21 -21.75 -8.15
N GLU A 358 -7.73 -22.54 -9.10
CA GLU A 358 -6.51 -23.33 -8.99
C GLU A 358 -5.58 -23.00 -10.16
N VAL A 359 -4.29 -22.83 -9.86
CA VAL A 359 -3.27 -22.55 -10.85
C VAL A 359 -2.64 -23.84 -11.37
N THR A 360 -2.16 -23.83 -12.61
CA THR A 360 -1.51 -25.01 -13.21
C THR A 360 -0.12 -25.24 -12.60
N PRO A 361 0.47 -26.45 -12.78
CA PRO A 361 1.84 -26.72 -12.37
C PRO A 361 2.86 -25.75 -12.98
N GLU A 362 2.67 -25.34 -14.23
CA GLU A 362 3.53 -24.39 -14.93
C GLU A 362 3.45 -22.98 -14.29
N MET A 363 2.26 -22.55 -13.93
CA MET A 363 2.05 -21.29 -13.21
C MET A 363 2.70 -21.34 -11.82
N ARG A 364 2.60 -22.47 -11.12
CA ARG A 364 3.30 -22.66 -9.84
C ARG A 364 4.81 -22.57 -9.99
N ALA A 365 5.37 -23.21 -11.02
CA ALA A 365 6.80 -23.13 -11.33
C ALA A 365 7.24 -21.70 -11.61
N PHE A 366 6.43 -20.93 -12.34
CA PHE A 366 6.69 -19.50 -12.58
C PHE A 366 6.78 -18.70 -11.28
N MET A 367 5.97 -19.03 -10.28
CA MET A 367 5.91 -18.35 -8.98
C MET A 367 6.87 -18.93 -7.93
N SER A 368 7.84 -19.77 -8.33
CA SER A 368 8.77 -20.45 -7.40
C SER A 368 9.67 -19.53 -6.58
N ASP A 369 9.81 -18.26 -6.97
CA ASP A 369 10.52 -17.25 -6.21
C ASP A 369 9.76 -16.80 -4.94
N PHE A 370 8.47 -17.11 -4.84
CA PHE A 370 7.63 -16.76 -3.71
C PHE A 370 7.53 -17.90 -2.72
N VAL A 371 7.72 -17.58 -1.44
CA VAL A 371 7.49 -18.50 -0.31
C VAL A 371 6.44 -17.88 0.60
N GLY A 372 5.36 -18.62 0.88
CA GLY A 372 4.34 -18.21 1.83
C GLY A 372 4.73 -18.59 3.27
N GLY A 373 4.39 -17.71 4.21
CA GLY A 373 4.45 -17.97 5.63
C GLY A 373 3.31 -17.27 6.36
N PHE A 374 3.01 -17.66 7.58
CA PHE A 374 2.04 -16.95 8.41
C PHE A 374 2.45 -16.95 9.88
N ALA A 375 1.93 -15.98 10.62
CA ALA A 375 2.08 -15.89 12.06
C ALA A 375 0.73 -15.58 12.71
N THR A 376 0.47 -16.22 13.84
CA THR A 376 -0.70 -15.92 14.69
C THR A 376 -0.48 -14.61 15.45
N GLN A 377 -1.56 -14.04 16.01
CA GLN A 377 -1.44 -12.84 16.84
C GLN A 377 -0.54 -13.05 18.06
N GLU A 378 -0.54 -14.25 18.64
CA GLU A 378 0.33 -14.61 19.76
C GLU A 378 1.82 -14.65 19.36
N GLN A 379 2.11 -15.28 18.20
CA GLN A 379 3.47 -15.32 17.65
C GLN A 379 3.96 -13.92 17.28
N ASN A 380 3.09 -13.09 16.73
CA ASN A 380 3.37 -11.70 16.42
C ASN A 380 3.76 -10.92 17.68
N ALA A 381 2.93 -10.95 18.72
CA ALA A 381 3.20 -10.27 19.98
C ALA A 381 4.51 -10.74 20.63
N ALA A 382 4.75 -12.06 20.65
CA ALA A 382 5.98 -12.64 21.16
C ALA A 382 7.22 -12.17 20.38
N THR A 383 7.11 -12.03 19.06
CA THR A 383 8.20 -11.56 18.20
C THR A 383 8.51 -10.09 18.44
N ILE A 384 7.48 -9.22 18.54
CA ILE A 384 7.66 -7.80 18.86
C ILE A 384 8.37 -7.65 20.19
N LYS A 385 7.92 -8.37 21.23
CA LYS A 385 8.53 -8.34 22.57
C LYS A 385 9.98 -8.82 22.53
N LYS A 386 10.23 -9.95 21.92
CA LYS A 386 11.58 -10.54 21.85
C LYS A 386 12.56 -9.60 21.14
N LEU A 387 12.17 -9.07 19.98
CA LEU A 387 13.03 -8.16 19.23
C LEU A 387 13.36 -6.90 20.05
N PHE A 388 12.37 -6.34 20.73
CA PHE A 388 12.57 -5.19 21.59
C PHE A 388 13.46 -5.51 22.78
N ASP A 389 13.21 -6.60 23.50
CA ASP A 389 13.99 -7.01 24.66
C ASP A 389 15.45 -7.30 24.30
N ASP A 390 15.69 -7.94 23.15
CA ASP A 390 17.04 -8.34 22.72
C ASP A 390 17.86 -7.20 22.11
N THR A 391 17.20 -6.26 21.41
CA THR A 391 17.90 -5.26 20.59
C THR A 391 17.52 -3.80 20.88
N GLY A 392 16.43 -3.57 21.59
CA GLY A 392 15.85 -2.24 21.77
C GLY A 392 15.11 -1.72 20.54
N TYR A 393 15.06 -2.47 19.43
CA TYR A 393 14.37 -2.06 18.21
C TYR A 393 12.88 -2.35 18.29
N LEU A 394 12.07 -1.31 18.12
CA LEU A 394 10.62 -1.37 18.23
C LEU A 394 9.99 -1.43 16.84
N ILE A 395 9.08 -2.39 16.64
CA ILE A 395 8.33 -2.58 15.39
C ILE A 395 6.83 -2.59 15.64
N ASP A 396 6.06 -2.29 14.59
CA ASP A 396 4.60 -2.40 14.63
C ASP A 396 4.11 -3.84 14.42
N THR A 397 2.81 -4.03 14.55
CA THR A 397 2.18 -5.36 14.45
C THR A 397 2.26 -6.00 13.06
N HIS A 398 2.29 -5.21 11.99
CA HIS A 398 2.47 -5.74 10.63
C HIS A 398 3.91 -6.21 10.41
N THR A 399 4.87 -5.39 10.80
CA THR A 399 6.29 -5.76 10.78
C THR A 399 6.57 -6.95 11.69
N GLY A 400 5.87 -7.05 12.83
CA GLY A 400 5.96 -8.18 13.74
C GLY A 400 5.55 -9.50 13.08
N VAL A 401 4.48 -9.51 12.28
CA VAL A 401 4.11 -10.67 11.45
C VAL A 401 5.23 -11.04 10.48
N ALA A 402 5.78 -10.07 9.76
CA ALA A 402 6.88 -10.31 8.82
C ALA A 402 8.13 -10.84 9.51
N ALA A 403 8.51 -10.27 10.64
CA ALA A 403 9.68 -10.73 11.43
C ALA A 403 9.48 -12.14 11.99
N SER A 404 8.26 -12.48 12.44
CA SER A 404 7.92 -13.82 12.90
C SER A 404 8.05 -14.85 11.77
N VAL A 405 7.47 -14.55 10.61
CA VAL A 405 7.57 -15.40 9.41
C VAL A 405 9.01 -15.55 8.95
N TYR A 406 9.80 -14.49 8.98
CA TYR A 406 11.23 -14.54 8.66
C TYR A 406 12.01 -15.48 9.60
N GLY A 407 11.76 -15.39 10.89
CA GLY A 407 12.40 -16.28 11.87
C GLY A 407 12.07 -17.76 11.60
N ASN A 408 10.81 -18.07 11.30
CA ASN A 408 10.39 -19.41 10.93
C ASN A 408 11.02 -19.88 9.61
N TYR A 409 11.01 -19.01 8.58
CA TYR A 409 11.62 -19.31 7.29
C TYR A 409 13.11 -19.68 7.42
N ARG A 410 13.88 -18.87 8.14
CA ARG A 410 15.30 -19.17 8.39
C ARG A 410 15.51 -20.49 9.09
N LYS A 411 14.72 -20.76 10.11
CA LYS A 411 14.82 -22.00 10.90
C LYS A 411 14.50 -23.26 10.07
N GLU A 412 13.50 -23.15 9.20
CA GLU A 412 13.02 -24.28 8.38
C GLU A 412 13.91 -24.52 7.15
N SER A 413 14.34 -23.45 6.48
CA SER A 413 15.11 -23.54 5.23
C SER A 413 16.62 -23.61 5.43
N GLY A 414 17.13 -23.12 6.57
CA GLY A 414 18.57 -22.90 6.77
C GLY A 414 19.16 -21.81 5.86
N ASP A 415 18.32 -21.01 5.22
CA ASP A 415 18.75 -19.93 4.32
C ASP A 415 19.25 -18.71 5.14
N ASP A 416 20.53 -18.41 5.05
CA ASP A 416 21.21 -17.31 5.74
C ASP A 416 21.43 -16.09 4.83
N THR A 417 20.83 -16.08 3.64
CA THR A 417 20.87 -14.95 2.71
C THR A 417 20.43 -13.66 3.41
N LYS A 418 21.20 -12.59 3.26
CA LYS A 418 20.86 -11.29 3.84
C LYS A 418 19.47 -10.87 3.44
N THR A 419 18.69 -10.41 4.40
CA THR A 419 17.25 -10.24 4.24
C THR A 419 16.83 -8.83 4.61
N VAL A 420 16.04 -8.23 3.71
CA VAL A 420 15.32 -6.97 3.92
C VAL A 420 13.88 -7.30 4.32
N ILE A 421 13.44 -6.76 5.44
CA ILE A 421 12.05 -6.85 5.92
C ILE A 421 11.39 -5.50 5.70
N ALA A 422 10.29 -5.48 4.97
CA ALA A 422 9.49 -4.26 4.80
C ALA A 422 8.82 -3.89 6.12
N SER A 423 9.23 -2.78 6.72
CA SER A 423 8.65 -2.22 7.94
C SER A 423 7.60 -1.19 7.56
N THR A 424 6.33 -1.62 7.57
CA THR A 424 5.26 -0.95 6.83
C THR A 424 4.49 0.08 7.62
N ALA A 425 4.66 0.15 8.93
CA ALA A 425 4.04 1.17 9.77
C ALA A 425 4.91 1.51 10.98
N SER A 426 4.77 2.74 11.46
CA SER A 426 5.36 3.14 12.75
C SER A 426 4.70 2.36 13.89
N PRO A 427 5.46 1.99 14.93
CA PRO A 427 4.88 1.43 16.15
C PRO A 427 3.75 2.28 16.75
N TYR A 428 3.85 3.58 16.60
CA TYR A 428 2.83 4.54 17.09
C TYR A 428 1.51 4.54 16.30
N LYS A 429 1.48 3.95 15.14
CA LYS A 429 0.23 3.73 14.39
C LYS A 429 -0.70 2.74 15.09
N PHE A 430 -0.11 1.80 15.82
CA PHE A 430 -0.78 0.72 16.53
C PHE A 430 -0.29 0.65 18.00
N SER A 431 -0.17 1.80 18.65
CA SER A 431 0.42 1.97 19.98
C SER A 431 -0.16 1.01 21.02
N HIS A 432 -1.49 0.82 21.02
CA HIS A 432 -2.16 -0.07 21.93
C HIS A 432 -1.63 -1.50 21.82
N SER A 433 -1.65 -2.07 20.62
CA SER A 433 -1.20 -3.46 20.40
C SER A 433 0.30 -3.64 20.60
N VAL A 434 1.10 -2.64 20.25
CA VAL A 434 2.55 -2.66 20.49
C VAL A 434 2.85 -2.61 22.00
N MET A 435 2.18 -1.72 22.74
CA MET A 435 2.33 -1.61 24.19
C MET A 435 1.88 -2.89 24.89
N GLU A 436 0.75 -3.48 24.47
CA GLU A 436 0.30 -4.78 24.98
C GLU A 436 1.35 -5.88 24.77
N ALA A 437 1.98 -5.90 23.58
CA ALA A 437 3.01 -6.88 23.25
C ALA A 437 4.25 -6.77 24.16
N ILE A 438 4.74 -5.56 24.43
CA ILE A 438 6.00 -5.36 25.19
C ILE A 438 5.79 -5.25 26.71
N ALA A 439 4.64 -4.78 27.17
CA ALA A 439 4.37 -4.54 28.60
C ALA A 439 3.16 -5.32 29.16
N GLY A 440 2.49 -6.12 28.33
CA GLY A 440 1.28 -6.84 28.72
C GLY A 440 0.07 -5.91 28.92
N ARG A 441 -1.06 -6.49 29.31
CA ARG A 441 -2.30 -5.74 29.56
C ARG A 441 -2.17 -4.73 30.70
N GLU A 442 -1.32 -5.01 31.67
CA GLU A 442 -1.04 -4.10 32.80
C GLU A 442 -0.51 -2.74 32.30
N GLY A 443 0.23 -2.74 31.19
CA GLY A 443 0.71 -1.52 30.53
C GLY A 443 -0.39 -0.60 30.01
N LEU A 444 -1.61 -1.12 29.83
CA LEU A 444 -2.76 -0.41 29.24
C LEU A 444 -3.76 0.07 30.29
N GLU A 445 -3.75 -0.51 31.50
CA GLU A 445 -4.77 -0.25 32.51
C GLU A 445 -4.88 1.24 32.88
N GLY A 446 -6.11 1.76 32.84
CA GLY A 446 -6.43 3.13 33.23
C GLY A 446 -5.93 4.21 32.29
N LYS A 447 -5.40 3.86 31.12
CA LYS A 447 -4.84 4.82 30.17
C LYS A 447 -5.77 5.03 28.97
N ASP A 448 -5.91 6.26 28.56
CA ASP A 448 -6.46 6.59 27.24
C ASP A 448 -5.39 6.36 26.14
N GLU A 449 -5.79 6.56 24.88
CA GLU A 449 -4.95 6.25 23.73
C GLU A 449 -3.67 7.13 23.63
N PHE A 450 -3.75 8.40 24.07
CA PHE A 450 -2.56 9.27 24.08
C PHE A 450 -1.69 9.01 25.30
N GLU A 451 -2.24 8.61 26.42
CA GLU A 451 -1.48 8.16 27.58
C GLU A 451 -0.72 6.86 27.28
N ILE A 452 -1.30 5.98 26.42
CA ILE A 452 -0.57 4.79 25.90
C ILE A 452 0.59 5.20 25.00
N VAL A 453 0.38 6.16 24.10
CA VAL A 453 1.46 6.73 23.26
C VAL A 453 2.61 7.25 24.12
N ASP A 454 2.31 8.02 25.17
CA ASP A 454 3.29 8.57 26.09
C ASP A 454 4.02 7.47 26.88
N ALA A 455 3.27 6.47 27.36
CA ALA A 455 3.84 5.32 28.07
C ALA A 455 4.75 4.48 27.15
N LEU A 456 4.38 4.30 25.88
CA LEU A 456 5.20 3.61 24.88
C LEU A 456 6.51 4.36 24.63
N SER A 457 6.43 5.70 24.51
CA SER A 457 7.62 6.54 24.34
C SER A 457 8.56 6.47 25.55
N ALA A 458 8.00 6.56 26.76
CA ALA A 458 8.75 6.46 28.00
C ALA A 458 9.45 5.10 28.16
N LEU A 459 8.74 4.01 27.80
CA LEU A 459 9.26 2.65 27.92
C LEU A 459 10.31 2.32 26.85
N SER A 460 10.08 2.73 25.62
CA SER A 460 10.92 2.36 24.47
C SER A 460 12.08 3.34 24.21
N GLY A 461 11.97 4.56 24.67
CA GLY A 461 12.90 5.63 24.32
C GLY A 461 12.74 6.15 22.89
N VAL A 462 11.76 5.65 22.14
CA VAL A 462 11.46 6.10 20.76
C VAL A 462 10.58 7.35 20.82
N ALA A 463 10.98 8.39 20.13
CA ALA A 463 10.23 9.65 20.11
C ALA A 463 8.86 9.46 19.44
N VAL A 464 7.85 10.14 19.97
CA VAL A 464 6.51 10.19 19.34
C VAL A 464 6.64 10.96 18.02
N PRO A 465 6.16 10.41 16.90
CA PRO A 465 6.17 11.11 15.63
C PRO A 465 5.34 12.41 15.69
N GLN A 466 5.80 13.46 15.01
CA GLN A 466 5.08 14.73 14.94
C GLN A 466 3.64 14.55 14.45
N ALA A 467 3.41 13.65 13.50
CA ALA A 467 2.08 13.33 12.98
C ALA A 467 1.09 12.82 14.06
N VAL A 468 1.60 12.23 15.15
CA VAL A 468 0.77 11.79 16.30
C VAL A 468 0.56 12.95 17.27
N GLU A 469 1.62 13.74 17.54
CA GLU A 469 1.50 14.91 18.42
C GLU A 469 0.52 15.96 17.88
N GLU A 470 0.54 16.19 16.58
CA GLU A 470 -0.37 17.17 15.94
C GLU A 470 -1.84 16.82 16.13
N ILE A 471 -2.21 15.54 16.18
CA ILE A 471 -3.62 15.13 16.34
C ILE A 471 -4.15 15.38 17.75
N ARG A 472 -3.30 15.40 18.78
CA ARG A 472 -3.71 15.64 20.17
C ARG A 472 -4.47 16.96 20.32
N HIS A 473 -4.08 17.98 19.55
CA HIS A 473 -4.53 19.35 19.69
C HIS A 473 -5.22 19.88 18.42
N ALA A 474 -5.36 19.04 17.39
CA ALA A 474 -5.94 19.46 16.13
C ALA A 474 -7.46 19.70 16.25
N ALA A 475 -7.91 20.79 15.63
CA ALA A 475 -9.34 21.08 15.55
C ALA A 475 -10.07 20.08 14.65
N VAL A 476 -11.20 19.59 15.11
CA VAL A 476 -12.08 18.74 14.28
C VAL A 476 -12.68 19.58 13.15
N ARG A 477 -12.44 19.17 11.91
CA ARG A 477 -12.88 19.86 10.69
C ARG A 477 -14.03 19.17 9.97
N HIS A 478 -14.16 17.86 10.13
CA HIS A 478 -15.12 17.03 9.44
C HIS A 478 -16.12 16.44 10.41
N ASN A 479 -17.41 16.80 10.24
CA ASN A 479 -18.50 16.37 11.11
C ASN A 479 -19.70 15.79 10.34
N ARG A 480 -19.51 15.46 9.04
CA ARG A 480 -20.58 14.91 8.23
C ARG A 480 -20.88 13.46 8.61
N GLU A 481 -22.17 13.14 8.67
CA GLU A 481 -22.65 11.78 8.91
C GLU A 481 -23.87 11.53 8.01
N CYS A 482 -24.02 10.30 7.54
CA CYS A 482 -25.18 9.90 6.77
C CYS A 482 -25.56 8.43 6.96
N GLY A 483 -26.76 8.07 6.52
CA GLY A 483 -27.15 6.67 6.36
C GLY A 483 -26.48 6.04 5.13
N VAL A 484 -26.45 4.72 5.08
CA VAL A 484 -25.86 3.98 3.94
C VAL A 484 -26.52 4.35 2.61
N ASP A 485 -27.86 4.55 2.62
CA ASP A 485 -28.63 4.89 1.42
C ASP A 485 -28.45 6.36 0.97
N ASP A 486 -27.91 7.21 1.82
CA ASP A 486 -27.73 8.65 1.57
C ASP A 486 -26.34 9.02 1.05
N MET A 487 -25.44 8.07 0.93
CA MET A 487 -24.04 8.31 0.51
C MET A 487 -23.94 9.06 -0.82
N LYS A 488 -24.79 8.72 -1.81
CA LYS A 488 -24.84 9.40 -3.11
C LYS A 488 -25.25 10.86 -2.97
N ASN A 489 -26.22 11.17 -2.13
CA ASN A 489 -26.68 12.54 -1.88
C ASN A 489 -25.59 13.35 -1.17
N GLU A 490 -24.85 12.74 -0.23
CA GLU A 490 -23.69 13.38 0.42
C GLU A 490 -22.61 13.76 -0.60
N VAL A 491 -22.28 12.88 -1.54
CA VAL A 491 -21.31 13.19 -2.61
C VAL A 491 -21.79 14.38 -3.43
N LYS A 492 -23.07 14.42 -3.83
CA LYS A 492 -23.64 15.52 -4.59
C LYS A 492 -23.60 16.84 -3.80
N ASP A 493 -23.96 16.81 -2.53
CA ASP A 493 -23.93 17.99 -1.66
C ASP A 493 -22.50 18.52 -1.48
N ILE A 494 -21.53 17.65 -1.23
CA ILE A 494 -20.11 18.01 -1.11
C ILE A 494 -19.59 18.68 -2.40
N LEU A 495 -20.03 18.19 -3.56
CA LEU A 495 -19.61 18.71 -4.86
C LEU A 495 -20.44 19.93 -5.30
N GLY A 496 -21.50 20.27 -4.59
CA GLY A 496 -22.39 21.40 -4.92
C GLY A 496 -23.20 21.18 -6.20
N ILE A 497 -23.63 19.94 -6.46
CA ILE A 497 -24.41 19.54 -7.65
C ILE A 497 -25.78 18.99 -7.29
N SER A 498 -26.19 19.08 -6.04
CA SER A 498 -27.50 18.67 -5.52
C SER A 498 -28.63 19.58 -6.05
#